data_a61e276d71ed6ca25b3400f4d334df1b
#
_entry.id   a61e276d71ed6ca25b3400f4d334df1b
#
_cell.length_a   1.000
_cell.length_b   1.000
_cell.length_c   1.000
_cell.angle_alpha   90.00
_cell.angle_beta   90.00
_cell.angle_gamma   90.00
#
_symmetry.space_group_name_H-M   'P 1'
#
loop_
_entity.id
_entity.type
_entity.pdbx_description
1 polymer ?
#
loop_
_entity_poly.entity_id
_entity_poly.type
_entity_poly.pdbx_seq_one_letter_code
_entity_poly.pdbx_strand_id
1 'polypeptide(L)'
;MEYNSIEEYKRRKAFALEYGTLLGISWIVVFAAYVCGIRTMNPLLMLACYLGFAVLLFLPFYFVLRFKNKHTDACQPITYGQALHFSILMFSYAIVLTGLAEYIYFAFIDNGAVFDSLLSFINNPEFDKTLNELSMQDMKQMMADNIETMRSISPLDLTFSLMHLNVTTSLVLMFIVAAGMK
;
A
#
# COMPACT_ATOMS: atom_id res chain seq x y z
N MET A 1 -8.37 20.50 -33.27
CA MET A 1 -8.91 19.99 -31.99
C MET A 1 -8.29 18.65 -31.56
N GLU A 2 -8.07 17.71 -32.48
CA GLU A 2 -7.55 16.36 -32.17
C GLU A 2 -6.09 16.34 -31.68
N TYR A 3 -5.23 17.20 -32.22
CA TYR A 3 -3.81 17.29 -31.82
C TYR A 3 -3.63 17.73 -30.35
N ASN A 4 -4.42 18.69 -29.87
CA ASN A 4 -4.38 19.12 -28.47
C ASN A 4 -4.80 18.02 -27.49
N SER A 5 -5.76 17.17 -27.86
CA SER A 5 -6.23 16.07 -26.99
C SER A 5 -5.18 14.98 -26.79
N ILE A 6 -4.36 14.69 -27.81
CA ILE A 6 -3.25 13.70 -27.74
C ILE A 6 -2.13 14.22 -26.84
N GLU A 7 -1.78 15.49 -26.95
CA GLU A 7 -0.72 16.08 -26.09
C GLU A 7 -1.16 16.15 -24.62
N GLU A 8 -2.40 16.51 -24.36
CA GLU A 8 -2.95 16.48 -23.00
C GLU A 8 -2.96 15.08 -22.40
N TYR A 9 -3.33 14.07 -23.18
CA TYR A 9 -3.27 12.67 -22.75
C TYR A 9 -1.85 12.22 -22.42
N LYS A 10 -0.87 12.52 -23.28
CA LYS A 10 0.56 12.19 -23.06
C LYS A 10 1.07 12.87 -21.79
N ARG A 11 0.76 14.13 -21.59
CA ARG A 11 1.15 14.91 -20.42
C ARG A 11 0.55 14.32 -19.14
N ARG A 12 -0.74 13.96 -19.15
CA ARG A 12 -1.44 13.32 -18.03
C ARG A 12 -0.81 11.98 -17.66
N LYS A 13 -0.50 11.15 -18.68
CA LYS A 13 0.18 9.88 -18.49
C LYS A 13 1.58 10.05 -17.88
N ALA A 14 2.35 11.05 -18.32
CA ALA A 14 3.68 11.34 -17.79
C ALA A 14 3.62 11.73 -16.30
N PHE A 15 2.69 12.61 -15.93
CA PHE A 15 2.48 12.96 -14.52
C PHE A 15 1.98 11.78 -13.69
N ALA A 16 1.08 10.96 -14.23
CA ALA A 16 0.59 9.76 -13.53
C ALA A 16 1.73 8.75 -13.27
N LEU A 17 2.65 8.61 -14.22
CA LEU A 17 3.84 7.77 -14.05
C LEU A 17 4.77 8.35 -12.98
N GLU A 18 5.06 9.65 -13.00
CA GLU A 18 5.90 10.32 -12.02
C GLU A 18 5.34 10.15 -10.59
N TYR A 19 4.08 10.52 -10.39
CA TYR A 19 3.45 10.46 -9.07
C TYR A 19 3.12 9.04 -8.63
N GLY A 20 2.79 8.14 -9.57
CA GLY A 20 2.59 6.73 -9.27
C GLY A 20 3.88 6.04 -8.83
N THR A 21 4.99 6.38 -9.47
CA THR A 21 6.32 5.89 -9.04
C THR A 21 6.68 6.40 -7.64
N LEU A 22 6.46 7.69 -7.35
CA LEU A 22 6.71 8.26 -6.03
C LEU A 22 5.82 7.60 -4.96
N LEU A 23 4.55 7.37 -5.27
CA LEU A 23 3.61 6.69 -4.39
C LEU A 23 4.06 5.24 -4.13
N GLY A 24 4.42 4.51 -5.18
CA GLY A 24 4.91 3.14 -5.08
C GLY A 24 6.19 3.02 -4.26
N ILE A 25 7.16 3.92 -4.47
CA ILE A 25 8.38 3.97 -3.65
C ILE A 25 8.03 4.23 -2.17
N SER A 26 7.10 5.16 -1.90
CA SER A 26 6.67 5.44 -0.53
C SER A 26 6.02 4.21 0.13
N TRP A 27 5.22 3.45 -0.60
CA TRP A 27 4.63 2.20 -0.13
C TRP A 27 5.70 1.14 0.14
N ILE A 28 6.70 0.99 -0.74
CA ILE A 28 7.82 0.06 -0.55
C ILE A 28 8.61 0.40 0.72
N VAL A 29 8.86 1.69 0.97
CA VAL A 29 9.58 2.12 2.18
C VAL A 29 8.79 1.75 3.45
N VAL A 30 7.48 1.99 3.47
CA VAL A 30 6.64 1.63 4.61
C VAL A 30 6.52 0.11 4.76
N PHE A 31 6.40 -0.63 3.66
CA PHE A 31 6.43 -2.09 3.67
C PHE A 31 7.75 -2.62 4.25
N ALA A 32 8.89 -2.13 3.79
CA ALA A 32 10.20 -2.53 4.30
C ALA A 32 10.37 -2.22 5.79
N ALA A 33 9.92 -1.05 6.23
CA ALA A 33 9.92 -0.68 7.65
C ALA A 33 8.99 -1.59 8.47
N TYR A 34 7.81 -1.93 7.94
CA TYR A 34 6.86 -2.84 8.59
C TYR A 34 7.44 -4.25 8.77
N VAL A 35 8.02 -4.81 7.72
CA VAL A 35 8.71 -6.10 7.79
C VAL A 35 9.86 -6.07 8.79
N CYS A 36 10.68 -5.02 8.76
CA CYS A 36 11.76 -4.83 9.74
C CYS A 36 11.22 -4.74 11.17
N GLY A 37 10.10 -4.04 11.38
CA GLY A 37 9.40 -3.95 12.67
C GLY A 37 8.96 -5.31 13.20
N ILE A 38 8.37 -6.15 12.34
CA ILE A 38 7.97 -7.52 12.69
C ILE A 38 9.21 -8.37 13.05
N ARG A 39 10.23 -8.37 12.20
CA ARG A 39 11.42 -9.20 12.39
C ARG A 39 12.22 -8.82 13.63
N THR A 40 12.24 -7.56 14.00
CA THR A 40 12.96 -7.07 15.19
C THR A 40 12.08 -6.98 16.43
N MET A 41 10.78 -7.24 16.30
CA MET A 41 9.78 -7.05 17.38
C MET A 41 9.88 -5.68 18.05
N ASN A 42 10.20 -4.64 17.26
CA ASN A 42 10.39 -3.29 17.77
C ASN A 42 9.07 -2.51 17.75
N PRO A 43 8.45 -2.25 18.93
CA PRO A 43 7.13 -1.61 18.99
C PRO A 43 7.16 -0.16 18.49
N LEU A 44 8.28 0.56 18.66
CA LEU A 44 8.43 1.93 18.14
C LEU A 44 8.44 1.95 16.61
N LEU A 45 9.13 0.99 15.98
CA LEU A 45 9.16 0.89 14.54
C LEU A 45 7.79 0.48 13.99
N MET A 46 7.09 -0.44 14.64
CA MET A 46 5.71 -0.80 14.28
C MET A 46 4.76 0.40 14.38
N LEU A 47 4.85 1.18 15.46
CA LEU A 47 4.05 2.42 15.61
C LEU A 47 4.37 3.42 14.50
N ALA A 48 5.65 3.63 14.18
CA ALA A 48 6.07 4.50 13.09
C ALA A 48 5.51 4.04 11.73
N CYS A 49 5.41 2.72 11.51
CA CYS A 49 4.79 2.16 10.29
C CYS A 49 3.28 2.46 10.23
N TYR A 50 2.54 2.32 11.32
CA TYR A 50 1.11 2.69 11.35
C TYR A 50 0.90 4.17 11.04
N LEU A 51 1.74 5.05 11.59
CA LEU A 51 1.72 6.48 11.24
C LEU A 51 2.09 6.70 9.76
N GLY A 52 3.06 5.97 9.25
CA GLY A 52 3.44 5.96 7.84
C GLY A 52 2.27 5.57 6.94
N PHE A 53 1.55 4.50 7.25
CA PHE A 53 0.33 4.11 6.53
C PHE A 53 -0.73 5.21 6.55
N ALA A 54 -0.95 5.86 7.69
CA ALA A 54 -1.89 6.97 7.79
C ALA A 54 -1.48 8.12 6.85
N VAL A 55 -0.21 8.49 6.80
CA VAL A 55 0.32 9.51 5.87
C VAL A 55 0.13 9.09 4.42
N LEU A 56 0.36 7.80 4.10
CA LEU A 56 0.21 7.28 2.75
C LEU A 56 -1.24 7.37 2.22
N LEU A 57 -2.26 7.36 3.09
CA LEU A 57 -3.64 7.58 2.69
C LEU A 57 -3.89 9.02 2.20
N PHE A 58 -3.14 10.01 2.71
CA PHE A 58 -3.29 11.41 2.31
C PHE A 58 -2.40 11.78 1.12
N LEU A 59 -1.34 11.04 0.84
CA LEU A 59 -0.38 11.33 -0.22
C LEU A 59 -1.02 11.40 -1.63
N PRO A 60 -1.96 10.51 -2.02
CA PRO A 60 -2.65 10.60 -3.30
C PRO A 60 -3.43 11.91 -3.47
N PHE A 61 -4.07 12.41 -2.40
CA PHE A 61 -4.77 13.70 -2.44
C PHE A 61 -3.80 14.84 -2.76
N TYR A 62 -2.65 14.85 -2.11
CA TYR A 62 -1.61 15.85 -2.39
C TYR A 62 -1.16 15.79 -3.86
N PHE A 63 -0.92 14.59 -4.42
CA PHE A 63 -0.48 14.44 -5.80
C PHE A 63 -1.54 14.90 -6.80
N VAL A 64 -2.79 14.60 -6.53
CA VAL A 64 -3.89 15.02 -7.38
C VAL A 64 -4.11 16.54 -7.32
N LEU A 65 -4.03 17.16 -6.15
CA LEU A 65 -4.05 18.62 -6.00
C LEU A 65 -2.87 19.28 -6.73
N ARG A 66 -1.69 18.71 -6.62
CA ARG A 66 -0.51 19.20 -7.33
C ARG A 66 -0.65 19.07 -8.85
N PHE A 67 -1.23 17.96 -9.32
CA PHE A 67 -1.57 17.78 -10.72
C PHE A 67 -2.57 18.84 -11.19
N LYS A 68 -3.65 19.07 -10.43
CA LYS A 68 -4.64 20.11 -10.70
C LYS A 68 -3.97 21.47 -10.87
N ASN A 69 -3.16 21.90 -9.91
CA ASN A 69 -2.49 23.19 -9.93
C ASN A 69 -1.59 23.35 -11.16
N LYS A 70 -0.79 22.32 -11.49
CA LYS A 70 0.07 22.35 -12.69
C LYS A 70 -0.70 22.31 -14.02
N HIS A 71 -1.94 21.81 -14.01
CA HIS A 71 -2.76 21.73 -15.21
C HIS A 71 -3.61 22.98 -15.41
N THR A 72 -4.08 23.62 -14.34
CA THR A 72 -4.92 24.82 -14.37
C THR A 72 -4.13 26.04 -14.89
N ASP A 73 -2.80 26.08 -14.69
CA ASP A 73 -1.94 27.10 -15.30
C ASP A 73 -1.92 27.07 -16.84
N ALA A 74 -2.46 26.00 -17.45
CA ALA A 74 -2.50 25.74 -18.87
C ALA A 74 -3.92 25.91 -19.51
N CYS A 75 -4.81 26.69 -18.92
CA CYS A 75 -6.05 27.21 -19.52
C CYS A 75 -7.40 26.52 -19.32
N GLN A 76 -7.53 25.37 -18.65
CA GLN A 76 -8.86 24.80 -18.41
C GLN A 76 -8.99 24.05 -17.07
N PRO A 77 -10.12 24.19 -16.34
CA PRO A 77 -10.35 23.43 -15.13
C PRO A 77 -10.42 21.91 -15.43
N ILE A 78 -9.79 21.11 -14.58
CA ILE A 78 -9.80 19.66 -14.71
C ILE A 78 -11.20 19.12 -14.43
N THR A 79 -11.71 18.28 -15.34
CA THR A 79 -12.98 17.59 -15.13
C THR A 79 -12.80 16.39 -14.19
N TYR A 80 -13.89 15.98 -13.51
CA TYR A 80 -13.90 14.78 -12.68
C TYR A 80 -13.35 13.53 -13.41
N GLY A 81 -13.76 13.34 -14.68
CA GLY A 81 -13.30 12.21 -15.49
C GLY A 81 -11.79 12.22 -15.75
N GLN A 82 -11.21 13.41 -15.95
CA GLN A 82 -9.76 13.56 -16.13
C GLN A 82 -8.99 13.26 -14.85
N ALA A 83 -9.54 13.69 -13.71
CA ALA A 83 -8.99 13.40 -12.39
C ALA A 83 -9.04 11.92 -12.04
N LEU A 84 -10.18 11.29 -12.29
CA LEU A 84 -10.38 9.86 -12.08
C LEU A 84 -9.41 9.04 -12.95
N HIS A 85 -9.31 9.37 -14.25
CA HIS A 85 -8.36 8.70 -15.14
C HIS A 85 -6.91 8.86 -14.69
N PHE A 86 -6.51 10.05 -14.25
CA PHE A 86 -5.19 10.30 -13.67
C PHE A 86 -4.95 9.43 -12.43
N SER A 87 -5.92 9.37 -11.51
CA SER A 87 -5.82 8.58 -10.28
C SER A 87 -5.72 7.09 -10.59
N ILE A 88 -6.51 6.56 -11.54
CA ILE A 88 -6.42 5.16 -11.98
C ILE A 88 -5.01 4.83 -12.46
N LEU A 89 -4.43 5.64 -13.34
CA LEU A 89 -3.09 5.41 -13.86
C LEU A 89 -2.04 5.51 -12.75
N MET A 90 -2.12 6.52 -11.88
CA MET A 90 -1.20 6.73 -10.77
C MET A 90 -1.18 5.53 -9.81
N PHE A 91 -2.35 5.07 -9.38
CA PHE A 91 -2.45 3.90 -8.50
C PHE A 91 -2.00 2.61 -9.21
N SER A 92 -2.31 2.44 -10.50
CA SER A 92 -1.84 1.26 -11.26
C SER A 92 -0.32 1.17 -11.29
N TYR A 93 0.39 2.28 -11.53
CA TYR A 93 1.85 2.30 -11.49
C TYR A 93 2.39 2.00 -10.08
N ALA A 94 1.77 2.57 -9.04
CA ALA A 94 2.17 2.31 -7.66
C ALA A 94 2.01 0.83 -7.28
N ILE A 95 0.85 0.23 -7.59
CA ILE A 95 0.54 -1.17 -7.28
C ILE A 95 1.51 -2.14 -7.98
N VAL A 96 1.78 -1.92 -9.27
CA VAL A 96 2.72 -2.78 -10.01
C VAL A 96 4.13 -2.69 -9.42
N LEU A 97 4.60 -1.49 -9.09
CA LEU A 97 5.93 -1.28 -8.52
C LEU A 97 6.03 -1.93 -7.13
N THR A 98 5.03 -1.74 -6.28
CA THR A 98 4.99 -2.30 -4.92
C THR A 98 4.88 -3.82 -4.97
N GLY A 99 3.99 -4.37 -5.80
CA GLY A 99 3.84 -5.82 -5.95
C GLY A 99 5.12 -6.50 -6.44
N LEU A 100 5.87 -5.86 -7.35
CA LEU A 100 7.17 -6.38 -7.75
C LEU A 100 8.17 -6.42 -6.58
N ALA A 101 8.21 -5.39 -5.77
CA ALA A 101 9.08 -5.34 -4.59
C ALA A 101 8.68 -6.37 -3.53
N GLU A 102 7.38 -6.53 -3.26
CA GLU A 102 6.83 -7.55 -2.35
C GLU A 102 7.16 -8.96 -2.83
N TYR A 103 7.00 -9.24 -4.14
CA TYR A 103 7.37 -10.52 -4.72
C TYR A 103 8.86 -10.83 -4.55
N ILE A 104 9.73 -9.87 -4.89
CA ILE A 104 11.18 -10.03 -4.73
C ILE A 104 11.52 -10.32 -3.26
N TYR A 105 10.89 -9.62 -2.35
CA TYR A 105 11.11 -9.81 -0.92
C TYR A 105 10.72 -11.23 -0.47
N PHE A 106 9.49 -11.66 -0.72
CA PHE A 106 9.01 -12.96 -0.27
C PHE A 106 9.63 -14.16 -1.01
N ALA A 107 9.99 -13.98 -2.29
CA ALA A 107 10.57 -15.05 -3.09
C ALA A 107 12.08 -15.28 -2.82
N PHE A 108 12.82 -14.22 -2.47
CA PHE A 108 14.28 -14.29 -2.46
C PHE A 108 14.94 -13.83 -1.15
N ILE A 109 14.23 -13.06 -0.30
CA ILE A 109 14.85 -12.42 0.88
C ILE A 109 14.28 -12.97 2.18
N ASP A 110 12.96 -13.16 2.25
CA ASP A 110 12.27 -13.48 3.51
C ASP A 110 12.59 -14.88 4.04
N ASN A 111 12.58 -15.88 3.17
CA ASN A 111 12.76 -17.30 3.56
C ASN A 111 11.87 -17.73 4.75
N GLY A 112 10.68 -17.14 4.91
CA GLY A 112 9.75 -17.42 6.00
C GLY A 112 10.03 -16.69 7.32
N ALA A 113 11.05 -15.84 7.37
CA ALA A 113 11.49 -15.19 8.61
C ALA A 113 10.42 -14.26 9.24
N VAL A 114 9.55 -13.64 8.44
CA VAL A 114 8.41 -12.87 8.94
C VAL A 114 7.43 -13.75 9.68
N PHE A 115 7.09 -14.91 9.13
CA PHE A 115 6.16 -15.87 9.75
C PHE A 115 6.76 -16.48 11.02
N ASP A 116 8.05 -16.83 11.01
CA ASP A 116 8.76 -17.32 12.20
C ASP A 116 8.76 -16.27 13.32
N SER A 117 8.96 -15.00 12.99
CA SER A 117 8.89 -13.90 13.95
C SER A 117 7.48 -13.73 14.53
N LEU A 118 6.44 -13.80 13.71
CA LEU A 118 5.05 -13.71 14.16
C LEU A 118 4.68 -14.89 15.07
N LEU A 119 5.07 -16.12 14.71
CA LEU A 119 4.83 -17.30 15.55
C LEU A 119 5.58 -17.19 16.89
N SER A 120 6.81 -16.68 16.88
CA SER A 120 7.59 -16.41 18.10
C SER A 120 6.90 -15.40 19.01
N PHE A 121 6.30 -14.35 18.42
CA PHE A 121 5.54 -13.36 19.18
C PHE A 121 4.28 -13.96 19.85
N ILE A 122 3.51 -14.75 19.11
CA ILE A 122 2.29 -15.40 19.64
C ILE A 122 2.64 -16.40 20.74
N ASN A 123 3.80 -17.03 20.67
CA ASN A 123 4.27 -17.99 21.66
C ASN A 123 4.99 -17.32 22.85
N ASN A 124 5.04 -16.00 22.92
CA ASN A 124 5.64 -15.29 24.05
C ASN A 124 4.74 -15.41 25.30
N PRO A 125 5.28 -15.75 26.48
CA PRO A 125 4.51 -15.84 27.71
C PRO A 125 3.77 -14.56 28.14
N GLU A 126 4.32 -13.40 27.80
CA GLU A 126 3.64 -12.11 28.07
C GLU A 126 2.39 -11.93 27.22
N PHE A 127 2.42 -12.40 25.97
CA PHE A 127 1.26 -12.39 25.08
C PHE A 127 0.18 -13.34 25.61
N ASP A 128 0.55 -14.54 26.06
CA ASP A 128 -0.37 -15.49 26.69
C ASP A 128 -1.04 -14.89 27.92
N LYS A 129 -0.27 -14.21 28.76
CA LYS A 129 -0.81 -13.54 29.96
C LYS A 129 -1.87 -12.49 29.57
N THR A 130 -1.57 -11.67 28.57
CA THR A 130 -2.49 -10.63 28.06
C THR A 130 -3.78 -11.26 27.51
N LEU A 131 -3.68 -12.34 26.72
CA LEU A 131 -4.87 -13.04 26.20
C LEU A 131 -5.71 -13.68 27.31
N ASN A 132 -5.07 -14.21 28.35
CA ASN A 132 -5.76 -14.76 29.50
C ASN A 132 -6.52 -13.68 30.27
N GLU A 133 -5.91 -12.51 30.49
CA GLU A 133 -6.55 -11.36 31.14
C GLU A 133 -7.77 -10.84 30.35
N LEU A 134 -7.73 -10.93 29.01
CA LEU A 134 -8.82 -10.52 28.12
C LEU A 134 -9.83 -11.64 27.84
N SER A 135 -9.66 -12.85 28.41
CA SER A 135 -10.49 -14.04 28.12
C SER A 135 -10.55 -14.42 26.62
N MET A 136 -9.45 -14.22 25.91
CA MET A 136 -9.32 -14.41 24.44
C MET A 136 -8.40 -15.58 24.07
N GLN A 137 -8.39 -16.65 24.85
CA GLN A 137 -7.48 -17.80 24.67
C GLN A 137 -7.65 -18.49 23.31
N ASP A 138 -8.88 -18.61 22.81
CA ASP A 138 -9.16 -19.20 21.49
C ASP A 138 -8.57 -18.39 20.33
N MET A 139 -8.31 -17.10 20.55
CA MET A 139 -7.71 -16.22 19.56
C MET A 139 -6.27 -16.61 19.22
N LYS A 140 -5.51 -17.13 20.21
CA LYS A 140 -4.12 -17.58 20.00
C LYS A 140 -4.05 -18.68 18.96
N GLN A 141 -4.88 -19.73 19.12
CA GLN A 141 -4.91 -20.84 18.17
C GLN A 141 -5.30 -20.36 16.77
N MET A 142 -6.33 -19.52 16.69
CA MET A 142 -6.79 -18.96 15.43
C MET A 142 -5.72 -18.12 14.72
N MET A 143 -4.93 -17.35 15.47
CA MET A 143 -3.82 -16.57 14.93
C MET A 143 -2.68 -17.48 14.45
N ALA A 144 -2.32 -18.49 15.22
CA ALA A 144 -1.30 -19.46 14.84
C ALA A 144 -1.69 -20.21 13.56
N ASP A 145 -2.92 -20.72 13.46
CA ASP A 145 -3.42 -21.43 12.29
C ASP A 145 -3.44 -20.52 11.05
N ASN A 146 -3.81 -19.25 11.20
CA ASN A 146 -3.77 -18.27 10.12
C ASN A 146 -2.35 -18.01 9.63
N ILE A 147 -1.37 -17.88 10.54
CA ILE A 147 0.04 -17.66 10.17
C ILE A 147 0.60 -18.89 9.44
N GLU A 148 0.33 -20.09 9.93
CA GLU A 148 0.74 -21.34 9.26
C GLU A 148 0.10 -21.47 7.88
N THR A 149 -1.17 -21.10 7.75
CA THR A 149 -1.85 -21.07 6.45
C THR A 149 -1.16 -20.09 5.50
N MET A 150 -0.88 -18.87 5.94
CA MET A 150 -0.16 -17.88 5.14
C MET A 150 1.25 -18.33 4.77
N ARG A 151 1.95 -19.01 5.68
CA ARG A 151 3.29 -19.58 5.43
C ARG A 151 3.29 -20.66 4.35
N SER A 152 2.18 -21.41 4.21
CA SER A 152 2.04 -22.46 3.20
C SER A 152 1.74 -21.95 1.80
N ILE A 153 1.36 -20.66 1.67
CA ILE A 153 1.05 -20.02 0.39
C ILE A 153 2.34 -19.74 -0.38
N SER A 154 2.32 -19.89 -1.71
CA SER A 154 3.46 -19.55 -2.53
C SER A 154 3.77 -18.04 -2.46
N PRO A 155 5.04 -17.61 -2.60
CA PRO A 155 5.38 -16.17 -2.62
C PRO A 155 4.60 -15.37 -3.66
N LEU A 156 4.27 -15.99 -4.79
CA LEU A 156 3.50 -15.37 -5.85
C LEU A 156 2.04 -15.14 -5.41
N ASP A 157 1.40 -16.15 -4.84
CA ASP A 157 0.01 -16.04 -4.36
C ASP A 157 -0.10 -15.08 -3.17
N LEU A 158 0.89 -15.07 -2.29
CA LEU A 158 0.98 -14.11 -1.19
C LEU A 158 1.06 -12.68 -1.73
N THR A 159 1.91 -12.44 -2.72
CA THR A 159 2.02 -11.14 -3.39
C THR A 159 0.71 -10.74 -4.07
N PHE A 160 0.04 -11.65 -4.77
CA PHE A 160 -1.28 -11.37 -5.36
C PHE A 160 -2.34 -11.02 -4.32
N SER A 161 -2.31 -11.66 -3.15
CA SER A 161 -3.22 -11.33 -2.04
C SER A 161 -2.98 -9.91 -1.52
N LEU A 162 -1.72 -9.50 -1.35
CA LEU A 162 -1.35 -8.13 -0.95
C LEU A 162 -1.70 -7.11 -2.04
N MET A 163 -1.40 -7.42 -3.30
CA MET A 163 -1.81 -6.57 -4.44
C MET A 163 -3.32 -6.41 -4.51
N HIS A 164 -4.10 -7.46 -4.26
CA HIS A 164 -5.56 -7.37 -4.23
C HIS A 164 -6.05 -6.41 -3.14
N LEU A 165 -5.44 -6.45 -1.95
CA LEU A 165 -5.73 -5.51 -0.88
C LEU A 165 -5.40 -4.06 -1.31
N ASN A 166 -4.23 -3.85 -1.92
CA ASN A 166 -3.80 -2.56 -2.45
C ASN A 166 -4.75 -2.05 -3.54
N VAL A 167 -5.20 -2.91 -4.46
CA VAL A 167 -6.19 -2.57 -5.50
C VAL A 167 -7.51 -2.15 -4.86
N THR A 168 -8.04 -2.93 -3.93
CA THR A 168 -9.32 -2.65 -3.27
C THR A 168 -9.29 -1.31 -2.53
N THR A 169 -8.23 -1.06 -1.76
CA THR A 169 -8.03 0.23 -1.06
C THR A 169 -7.90 1.38 -2.05
N SER A 170 -7.15 1.19 -3.12
CA SER A 170 -6.96 2.20 -4.17
C SER A 170 -8.24 2.52 -4.91
N LEU A 171 -9.11 1.52 -5.16
CA LEU A 171 -10.43 1.73 -5.78
C LEU A 171 -11.29 2.69 -4.95
N VAL A 172 -11.32 2.52 -3.63
CA VAL A 172 -12.05 3.43 -2.74
C VAL A 172 -11.42 4.83 -2.77
N LEU A 173 -10.10 4.90 -2.62
CA LEU A 173 -9.38 6.17 -2.57
C LEU A 173 -9.49 6.97 -3.86
N MET A 174 -9.42 6.35 -5.05
CA MET A 174 -9.45 7.08 -6.32
C MET A 174 -10.77 7.83 -6.54
N PHE A 175 -11.92 7.28 -6.11
CA PHE A 175 -13.20 7.97 -6.19
C PHE A 175 -13.26 9.16 -5.24
N ILE A 176 -12.78 9.00 -4.00
CA ILE A 176 -12.77 10.06 -2.99
C ILE A 176 -11.82 11.20 -3.43
N VAL A 177 -10.63 10.84 -3.89
CA VAL A 177 -9.61 11.79 -4.37
C VAL A 177 -10.11 12.56 -5.58
N ALA A 178 -10.74 11.89 -6.55
CA ALA A 178 -11.31 12.54 -7.73
C ALA A 178 -12.49 13.46 -7.38
N ALA A 179 -13.31 13.10 -6.39
CA ALA A 179 -14.43 13.93 -5.92
C ALA A 179 -13.98 15.21 -5.21
N GLY A 180 -12.87 15.16 -4.47
CA GLY A 180 -12.28 16.32 -3.78
C GLY A 180 -11.69 17.39 -4.71
N MET A 181 -11.73 17.17 -6.04
CA MET A 181 -11.22 18.11 -7.04
C MET A 181 -12.29 19.05 -7.63
N LYS A 182 -13.53 18.94 -7.21
CA LYS A 182 -14.51 19.97 -7.50
C LYS A 182 -14.23 21.19 -6.63
#